data_c4d6db9e6d87df35e7753e152ad03acc
#
_entry.id   c4d6db9e6d87df35e7753e152ad03acc
#
_cell.length_a   1.000
_cell.length_b   1.000
_cell.length_c   1.000
_cell.angle_alpha   90.00
_cell.angle_beta   90.00
_cell.angle_gamma   90.00
#
_symmetry.space_group_name_H-M   'P 1'
#
loop_
_entity.id
_entity.type
_entity.pdbx_description
1 polymer ?
#
loop_
_entity_poly.entity_id
_entity_poly.type
_entity_poly.pdbx_seq_one_letter_code
_entity_poly.pdbx_strand_id
1 'polypeptide(L)'
;FVFIFYIGSTFGWILELFFRRIVHGKWVNPGCLIGPYLPIYGFGLCALTGIYLIFSNMNLPALVIILLMGAAMTLIELIGGLTFVNKPVKLWDYSDRWGNFKGIICPLFSLIWTVIGALYYYFLAGFILEKITWFHNNLSFSFVLGFFVGILLIDYIYSTKMLSKIRKYAKDNN
;
A
#
# COMPACT_ATOMS: atom_id res chain seq x y z
N PHE A 1 14.05 -2.63 3.48
CA PHE A 1 12.73 -2.68 2.82
C PHE A 1 11.63 -3.22 3.73
N VAL A 2 11.84 -4.30 4.51
CA VAL A 2 10.80 -4.86 5.40
C VAL A 2 10.26 -3.83 6.38
N PHE A 3 11.12 -3.02 6.98
CA PHE A 3 10.73 -1.92 7.86
C PHE A 3 9.89 -0.85 7.14
N ILE A 4 10.30 -0.46 5.91
CA ILE A 4 9.56 0.51 5.09
C ILE A 4 8.18 -0.04 4.74
N PHE A 5 8.11 -1.30 4.35
CA PHE A 5 6.86 -1.99 4.06
C PHE A 5 5.91 -1.94 5.27
N TYR A 6 6.42 -2.26 6.47
CA TYR A 6 5.64 -2.24 7.69
C TYR A 6 5.12 -0.84 8.03
N ILE A 7 6.00 0.16 8.02
CA ILE A 7 5.64 1.56 8.25
C ILE A 7 4.62 2.05 7.23
N GLY A 8 4.87 1.80 5.94
CA GLY A 8 3.94 2.17 4.87
C GLY A 8 2.57 1.52 5.02
N SER A 9 2.53 0.22 5.36
CA SER A 9 1.29 -0.50 5.58
C SER A 9 0.48 0.04 6.75
N THR A 10 1.14 0.36 7.86
CA THR A 10 0.49 0.89 9.07
C THR A 10 0.03 2.33 8.86
N PHE A 11 0.89 3.18 8.28
CA PHE A 11 0.55 4.57 8.02
C PHE A 11 -0.58 4.67 6.99
N GLY A 12 -0.55 3.86 5.93
CA GLY A 12 -1.62 3.78 4.95
C GLY A 12 -2.95 3.33 5.57
N TRP A 13 -2.91 2.41 6.53
CA TRP A 13 -4.11 2.01 7.27
C TRP A 13 -4.69 3.18 8.08
N ILE A 14 -3.84 3.95 8.76
CA ILE A 14 -4.26 5.15 9.50
C ILE A 14 -4.91 6.16 8.56
N LEU A 15 -4.26 6.49 7.45
CA LEU A 15 -4.80 7.43 6.45
C LEU A 15 -6.17 6.99 5.92
N GLU A 16 -6.29 5.72 5.56
CA GLU A 16 -7.54 5.17 5.01
C GLU A 16 -8.66 5.12 6.06
N LEU A 17 -8.31 4.85 7.31
CA LEU A 17 -9.26 4.87 8.42
C LEU A 17 -9.88 6.27 8.60
N PHE A 18 -9.05 7.32 8.57
CA PHE A 18 -9.52 8.71 8.63
C PHE A 18 -10.29 9.10 7.37
N PHE A 19 -9.82 8.72 6.19
CA PHE A 19 -10.53 8.97 4.95
C PHE A 19 -11.94 8.38 4.98
N ARG A 20 -12.08 7.12 5.38
CA ARG A 20 -13.39 6.47 5.53
C ARG A 20 -14.27 7.14 6.58
N ARG A 21 -13.70 7.60 7.67
CA ARG A 21 -14.45 8.37 8.68
C ARG A 21 -15.02 9.66 8.10
N ILE A 22 -14.24 10.37 7.31
CA ILE A 22 -14.67 11.64 6.68
C ILE A 22 -15.74 11.39 5.62
N VAL A 23 -15.51 10.41 4.74
CA VAL A 23 -16.39 10.17 3.59
C VAL A 23 -17.67 9.40 3.97
N HIS A 24 -17.56 8.41 4.85
CA HIS A 24 -18.67 7.50 5.19
C HIS A 24 -19.25 7.71 6.59
N GLY A 25 -18.66 8.57 7.40
CA GLY A 25 -19.13 8.86 8.77
C GLY A 25 -18.91 7.74 9.78
N LYS A 26 -18.26 6.64 9.42
CA LYS A 26 -18.10 5.44 10.28
C LYS A 26 -16.62 5.04 10.40
N TRP A 27 -16.25 4.55 11.60
CA TRP A 27 -14.98 3.91 11.83
C TRP A 27 -15.07 2.44 11.41
N VAL A 28 -14.49 2.10 10.27
CA VAL A 28 -14.48 0.72 9.75
C VAL A 28 -13.07 0.37 9.35
N ASN A 29 -12.59 -0.80 9.73
CA ASN A 29 -11.28 -1.30 9.29
C ASN A 29 -11.24 -1.30 7.74
N PRO A 30 -10.32 -0.55 7.13
CA PRO A 30 -10.27 -0.41 5.68
C PRO A 30 -9.70 -1.64 4.96
N GLY A 31 -9.03 -2.54 5.70
CA GLY A 31 -8.29 -3.69 5.16
C GLY A 31 -9.01 -5.02 5.26
N CYS A 32 -8.41 -6.02 4.63
CA CYS A 32 -8.79 -7.43 4.77
C CYS A 32 -8.07 -8.13 5.93
N LEU A 33 -7.08 -7.49 6.51
CA LEU A 33 -6.34 -7.94 7.69
C LEU A 33 -7.05 -7.45 8.96
N ILE A 34 -6.91 -8.20 10.05
CA ILE A 34 -7.49 -7.83 11.35
C ILE A 34 -6.69 -6.68 11.97
N GLY A 35 -5.37 -6.75 11.84
CA GLY A 35 -4.46 -5.73 12.34
C GLY A 35 -4.46 -4.45 11.51
N PRO A 36 -3.78 -3.41 12.01
CA PRO A 36 -3.72 -2.08 11.41
C PRO A 36 -2.74 -2.02 10.23
N TYR A 37 -2.99 -2.82 9.20
CA TYR A 37 -2.10 -2.93 8.05
C TYR A 37 -2.86 -2.88 6.73
N LEU A 38 -2.37 -2.06 5.79
CA LEU A 38 -2.75 -2.08 4.39
C LEU A 38 -1.52 -2.38 3.52
N PRO A 39 -1.26 -3.64 3.16
CA PRO A 39 -0.06 -4.04 2.42
C PRO A 39 0.18 -3.27 1.12
N ILE A 40 -0.89 -2.80 0.45
CA ILE A 40 -0.78 -2.02 -0.78
C ILE A 40 0.03 -0.73 -0.59
N TYR A 41 -0.15 -0.04 0.54
CA TYR A 41 0.63 1.16 0.89
C TYR A 41 2.08 0.82 1.25
N GLY A 42 2.30 -0.35 1.87
CA GLY A 42 3.64 -0.86 2.14
C GLY A 42 4.42 -1.15 0.86
N PHE A 43 3.81 -1.84 -0.10
CA PHE A 43 4.40 -2.06 -1.43
C PHE A 43 4.63 -0.75 -2.16
N GLY A 44 3.68 0.19 -2.07
CA GLY A 44 3.82 1.52 -2.65
C GLY A 44 5.05 2.25 -2.11
N LEU A 45 5.21 2.33 -0.80
CA LEU A 45 6.35 3.01 -0.19
C LEU A 45 7.69 2.33 -0.53
N CYS A 46 7.71 0.99 -0.59
CA CYS A 46 8.87 0.24 -1.06
C CYS A 46 9.23 0.55 -2.52
N ALA A 47 8.24 0.65 -3.40
CA ALA A 47 8.45 0.99 -4.80
C ALA A 47 8.98 2.43 -4.97
N LEU A 48 8.38 3.41 -4.29
CA LEU A 48 8.85 4.79 -4.30
C LEU A 48 10.31 4.89 -3.82
N THR A 49 10.63 4.21 -2.70
CA THR A 49 12.00 4.18 -2.17
C THR A 49 12.98 3.47 -3.13
N GLY A 50 12.56 2.34 -3.72
CA GLY A 50 13.39 1.60 -4.68
C GLY A 50 13.69 2.42 -5.94
N ILE A 51 12.68 3.09 -6.50
CA ILE A 51 12.84 3.96 -7.67
C ILE A 51 13.79 5.14 -7.32
N TYR A 52 13.60 5.76 -6.16
CA TYR A 52 14.48 6.84 -5.73
C TYR A 52 15.94 6.36 -5.60
N LEU A 53 16.19 5.24 -4.93
CA LEU A 53 17.53 4.68 -4.75
C LEU A 53 18.23 4.34 -6.08
N ILE A 54 17.47 3.82 -7.05
CA ILE A 54 18.02 3.42 -8.36
C ILE A 54 18.31 4.65 -9.22
N PHE A 55 17.39 5.59 -9.29
CA PHE A 55 17.40 6.63 -10.31
C PHE A 55 17.86 8.00 -9.82
N SER A 56 17.90 8.28 -8.50
CA SER A 56 18.30 9.61 -7.97
C SER A 56 19.76 9.97 -8.29
N ASN A 57 20.63 8.96 -8.44
CA ASN A 57 22.05 9.15 -8.79
C ASN A 57 22.31 9.13 -10.31
N MET A 58 21.27 8.90 -11.12
CA MET A 58 21.36 8.97 -12.56
C MET A 58 21.05 10.41 -13.00
N ASN A 59 21.69 10.86 -14.08
CA ASN A 59 21.45 12.19 -14.65
C ASN A 59 20.07 12.29 -15.35
N LEU A 60 19.02 11.82 -14.67
CA LEU A 60 17.65 11.88 -15.17
C LEU A 60 16.93 13.10 -14.61
N PRO A 61 16.10 13.78 -15.42
CA PRO A 61 15.23 14.84 -14.92
C PRO A 61 14.32 14.32 -13.81
N ALA A 62 14.15 15.08 -12.73
CA ALA A 62 13.27 14.73 -11.62
C ALA A 62 11.85 14.35 -12.08
N LEU A 63 11.34 15.04 -13.12
CA LEU A 63 10.04 14.74 -13.70
C LEU A 63 9.94 13.30 -14.19
N VAL A 64 10.98 12.75 -14.82
CA VAL A 64 11.00 11.37 -15.31
C VAL A 64 10.90 10.39 -14.13
N ILE A 65 11.66 10.64 -13.05
CA ILE A 65 11.64 9.80 -11.84
C ILE A 65 10.24 9.86 -11.19
N ILE A 66 9.64 11.03 -11.10
CA ILE A 66 8.29 11.21 -10.54
C ILE A 66 7.23 10.49 -11.39
N LEU A 67 7.34 10.55 -12.72
CA LEU A 67 6.42 9.79 -13.60
C LEU A 67 6.58 8.28 -13.44
N LEU A 68 7.81 7.79 -13.29
CA LEU A 68 8.07 6.37 -12.97
C LEU A 68 7.46 5.97 -11.62
N MET A 69 7.55 6.84 -10.61
CA MET A 69 6.90 6.63 -9.31
C MET A 69 5.37 6.53 -9.44
N GLY A 70 4.75 7.46 -10.16
CA GLY A 70 3.31 7.43 -10.42
C GLY A 70 2.85 6.18 -11.18
N ALA A 71 3.61 5.78 -12.19
CA ALA A 71 3.35 4.56 -12.95
C ALA A 71 3.47 3.30 -12.08
N ALA A 72 4.50 3.21 -11.23
CA ALA A 72 4.69 2.09 -10.32
C ALA A 72 3.56 2.00 -9.28
N MET A 73 3.11 3.12 -8.72
CA MET A 73 1.97 3.15 -7.80
C MET A 73 0.68 2.69 -8.47
N THR A 74 0.41 3.17 -9.69
CA THR A 74 -0.74 2.73 -10.50
C THR A 74 -0.68 1.23 -10.81
N LEU A 75 0.52 0.70 -11.10
CA LEU A 75 0.72 -0.73 -11.32
C LEU A 75 0.44 -1.57 -10.07
N ILE A 76 0.89 -1.11 -8.90
CA ILE A 76 0.62 -1.76 -7.61
C ILE A 76 -0.88 -1.76 -7.32
N GLU A 77 -1.56 -0.64 -7.58
CA GLU A 77 -3.02 -0.54 -7.45
C GLU A 77 -3.74 -1.52 -8.39
N LEU A 78 -3.29 -1.61 -9.64
CA LEU A 78 -3.82 -2.57 -10.62
C LEU A 78 -3.63 -4.02 -10.16
N ILE A 79 -2.43 -4.41 -9.76
CA ILE A 79 -2.12 -5.76 -9.29
C ILE A 79 -2.95 -6.07 -8.03
N GLY A 80 -2.99 -5.15 -7.07
CA GLY A 80 -3.80 -5.26 -5.87
C GLY A 80 -5.28 -5.48 -6.19
N GLY A 81 -5.86 -4.66 -7.06
CA GLY A 81 -7.26 -4.77 -7.47
C GLY A 81 -7.57 -6.07 -8.21
N LEU A 82 -6.68 -6.51 -9.10
CA LEU A 82 -6.83 -7.78 -9.82
C LEU A 82 -6.90 -8.99 -8.86
N THR A 83 -6.21 -8.94 -7.73
CA THR A 83 -6.29 -10.04 -6.72
C THR A 83 -7.67 -10.15 -6.07
N PHE A 84 -8.49 -9.09 -6.16
CA PHE A 84 -9.83 -9.00 -5.56
C PHE A 84 -10.99 -9.03 -6.58
N VAL A 85 -10.71 -9.00 -7.89
CA VAL A 85 -11.75 -8.96 -8.95
C VAL A 85 -12.80 -10.07 -8.81
N ASN A 86 -12.38 -11.27 -8.42
CA ASN A 86 -13.25 -12.43 -8.26
C ASN A 86 -13.64 -12.71 -6.79
N LYS A 87 -13.45 -11.73 -5.89
CA LYS A 87 -13.78 -11.88 -4.48
C LYS A 87 -15.05 -11.11 -4.14
N PRO A 88 -15.83 -11.55 -3.17
CA PRO A 88 -17.08 -10.88 -2.78
C PRO A 88 -16.85 -9.51 -2.13
N VAL A 89 -15.60 -9.18 -1.81
CA VAL A 89 -15.22 -7.91 -1.17
C VAL A 89 -14.36 -7.11 -2.15
N LYS A 90 -14.87 -5.98 -2.59
CA LYS A 90 -14.07 -4.95 -3.27
C LYS A 90 -13.49 -4.00 -2.21
N LEU A 91 -12.20 -3.73 -2.29
CA LEU A 91 -11.54 -2.76 -1.39
C LEU A 91 -11.82 -1.33 -1.82
N TRP A 92 -11.92 -1.11 -3.13
CA TRP A 92 -12.33 0.14 -3.79
C TRP A 92 -13.05 -0.16 -5.10
N ASP A 93 -13.74 0.82 -5.66
CA ASP A 93 -14.42 0.70 -6.94
C ASP A 93 -14.43 2.06 -7.65
N TYR A 94 -13.80 2.13 -8.81
CA TYR A 94 -13.75 3.31 -9.67
C TYR A 94 -14.64 3.17 -10.91
N SER A 95 -15.61 2.25 -10.91
CA SER A 95 -16.46 1.99 -12.09
C SER A 95 -17.18 3.25 -12.59
N ASP A 96 -17.51 4.18 -11.69
CA ASP A 96 -18.17 5.45 -12.02
C ASP A 96 -17.20 6.55 -12.51
N ARG A 97 -15.89 6.27 -12.56
CA ARG A 97 -14.88 7.26 -12.95
C ARG A 97 -14.56 7.14 -14.43
N TRP A 98 -14.40 8.30 -15.07
CA TRP A 98 -13.99 8.37 -16.47
C TRP A 98 -12.66 7.66 -16.71
N GLY A 99 -12.58 6.92 -17.81
CA GLY A 99 -11.36 6.22 -18.23
C GLY A 99 -10.92 5.09 -17.29
N ASN A 100 -11.83 4.60 -16.42
CA ASN A 100 -11.46 3.50 -15.55
C ASN A 100 -11.18 2.20 -16.32
N PHE A 101 -10.28 1.40 -15.80
CA PHE A 101 -10.01 0.06 -16.27
C PHE A 101 -10.48 -0.96 -15.23
N LYS A 102 -11.54 -1.71 -15.57
CA LYS A 102 -12.18 -2.73 -14.72
C LYS A 102 -12.65 -2.21 -13.34
N GLY A 103 -12.86 -0.91 -13.18
CA GLY A 103 -13.16 -0.29 -11.89
C GLY A 103 -11.98 -0.30 -10.91
N ILE A 104 -10.77 -0.67 -11.34
CA ILE A 104 -9.60 -0.85 -10.47
C ILE A 104 -8.71 0.38 -10.48
N ILE A 105 -8.39 0.92 -11.66
CA ILE A 105 -7.56 2.11 -11.84
C ILE A 105 -8.30 3.12 -12.72
N CYS A 106 -7.97 4.40 -12.58
CA CYS A 106 -8.44 5.44 -13.47
C CYS A 106 -7.44 6.62 -13.54
N PRO A 107 -7.50 7.45 -14.62
CA PRO A 107 -6.54 8.54 -14.84
C PRO A 107 -6.44 9.51 -13.67
N LEU A 108 -7.55 9.81 -13.01
CA LEU A 108 -7.58 10.71 -11.85
C LEU A 108 -6.69 10.18 -10.71
N PHE A 109 -6.85 8.90 -10.34
CA PHE A 109 -6.06 8.32 -9.26
C PHE A 109 -4.61 8.09 -9.68
N SER A 110 -4.34 7.77 -10.94
CA SER A 110 -2.96 7.71 -11.46
C SER A 110 -2.26 9.08 -11.36
N LEU A 111 -2.98 10.18 -11.59
CA LEU A 111 -2.46 11.52 -11.37
C LEU A 111 -2.18 11.79 -9.88
N ILE A 112 -3.10 11.40 -8.99
CA ILE A 112 -2.92 11.52 -7.53
C ILE A 112 -1.67 10.75 -7.10
N TRP A 113 -1.48 9.52 -7.59
CA TRP A 113 -0.27 8.74 -7.32
C TRP A 113 1.00 9.42 -7.81
N THR A 114 0.96 10.09 -8.95
CA THR A 114 2.07 10.88 -9.46
C THR A 114 2.39 12.08 -8.57
N VAL A 115 1.37 12.77 -8.06
CA VAL A 115 1.54 13.87 -7.08
C VAL A 115 2.14 13.33 -5.77
N ILE A 116 1.67 12.19 -5.28
CA ILE A 116 2.25 11.52 -4.11
C ILE A 116 3.72 11.15 -4.36
N GLY A 117 4.05 10.65 -5.56
CA GLY A 117 5.43 10.42 -5.99
C GLY A 117 6.30 11.68 -5.95
N ALA A 118 5.76 12.82 -6.39
CA ALA A 118 6.45 14.10 -6.33
C ALA A 118 6.69 14.57 -4.88
N LEU A 119 5.67 14.47 -4.03
CA LEU A 119 5.80 14.78 -2.60
C LEU A 119 6.83 13.87 -1.91
N TYR A 120 6.82 12.58 -2.26
CA TYR A 120 7.82 11.65 -1.77
C TYR A 120 9.23 12.06 -2.21
N TYR A 121 9.42 12.32 -3.52
CA TYR A 121 10.71 12.66 -4.10
C TYR A 121 11.35 13.89 -3.44
N TYR A 122 10.57 14.97 -3.27
CA TYR A 122 11.10 16.24 -2.78
C TYR A 122 11.20 16.34 -1.26
N PHE A 123 10.30 15.68 -0.51
CA PHE A 123 10.18 15.93 0.92
C PHE A 123 10.47 14.71 1.79
N LEU A 124 10.15 13.49 1.33
CA LEU A 124 10.20 12.32 2.18
C LEU A 124 11.41 11.42 1.91
N ALA A 125 11.92 11.38 0.69
CA ALA A 125 12.96 10.43 0.31
C ALA A 125 14.22 10.57 1.18
N GLY A 126 14.73 11.78 1.38
CA GLY A 126 15.91 12.02 2.21
C GLY A 126 15.72 11.57 3.65
N PHE A 127 14.59 11.93 4.26
CA PHE A 127 14.24 11.53 5.62
C PHE A 127 14.14 10.01 5.77
N ILE A 128 13.47 9.34 4.85
CA ILE A 128 13.31 7.88 4.88
C ILE A 128 14.67 7.18 4.74
N LEU A 129 15.54 7.66 3.84
CA LEU A 129 16.87 7.07 3.65
C LEU A 129 17.75 7.24 4.90
N GLU A 130 17.71 8.39 5.54
CA GLU A 130 18.41 8.60 6.81
C GLU A 130 17.97 7.59 7.87
N LYS A 131 16.65 7.38 8.01
CA LYS A 131 16.11 6.42 8.98
C LYS A 131 16.46 4.98 8.63
N ILE A 132 16.43 4.60 7.35
CA ILE A 132 16.88 3.27 6.90
C ILE A 132 18.33 3.02 7.31
N THR A 133 19.21 3.98 7.08
CA THR A 133 20.62 3.87 7.44
C THR A 133 20.80 3.72 8.96
N TRP A 134 20.05 4.51 9.73
CA TRP A 134 20.07 4.40 11.19
C TRP A 134 19.62 3.01 11.66
N PHE A 135 18.51 2.47 11.12
CA PHE A 135 18.01 1.13 11.46
C PHE A 135 18.98 0.01 11.05
N HIS A 136 19.64 0.15 9.91
CA HIS A 136 20.64 -0.81 9.45
C HIS A 136 21.80 -0.94 10.46
N ASN A 137 22.18 0.15 11.09
CA ASN A 137 23.28 0.20 12.04
C ASN A 137 22.88 -0.20 13.48
N ASN A 138 21.60 -0.43 13.76
CA ASN A 138 21.09 -0.76 15.08
C ASN A 138 20.46 -2.17 15.13
N LEU A 139 21.28 -3.17 15.41
CA LEU A 139 20.90 -4.59 15.37
C LEU A 139 19.73 -4.93 16.31
N SER A 140 19.59 -4.25 17.45
CA SER A 140 18.48 -4.44 18.38
C SER A 140 17.10 -4.24 17.74
N PHE A 141 17.01 -3.39 16.71
CA PHE A 141 15.78 -3.19 15.95
C PHE A 141 15.42 -4.37 15.04
N SER A 142 16.39 -5.19 14.65
CA SER A 142 16.14 -6.39 13.84
C SER A 142 15.24 -7.39 14.58
N PHE A 143 15.38 -7.49 15.91
CA PHE A 143 14.52 -8.32 16.74
C PHE A 143 13.08 -7.79 16.75
N VAL A 144 12.92 -6.49 17.01
CA VAL A 144 11.60 -5.81 17.00
C VAL A 144 10.92 -5.95 15.64
N LEU A 145 11.68 -5.76 14.56
CA LEU A 145 11.19 -5.93 13.20
C LEU A 145 10.73 -7.38 12.94
N GLY A 146 11.52 -8.37 13.36
CA GLY A 146 11.16 -9.79 13.23
C GLY A 146 9.87 -10.13 13.98
N PHE A 147 9.68 -9.57 15.16
CA PHE A 147 8.45 -9.72 15.95
C PHE A 147 7.23 -9.18 15.20
N PHE A 148 7.31 -7.97 14.65
CA PHE A 148 6.22 -7.37 13.86
C PHE A 148 5.94 -8.12 12.56
N VAL A 149 6.97 -8.62 11.88
CA VAL A 149 6.81 -9.47 10.70
C VAL A 149 6.07 -10.77 11.08
N GLY A 150 6.41 -11.37 12.21
CA GLY A 150 5.72 -12.54 12.74
C GLY A 150 4.24 -12.29 12.99
N ILE A 151 3.88 -11.18 13.62
CA ILE A 151 2.48 -10.77 13.85
C ILE A 151 1.74 -10.60 12.51
N LEU A 152 2.35 -9.90 11.54
CA LEU A 152 1.75 -9.67 10.23
C LEU A 152 1.51 -10.99 9.47
N LEU A 153 2.44 -11.93 9.55
CA LEU A 153 2.28 -13.26 8.92
C LEU A 153 1.16 -14.06 9.58
N ILE A 154 1.07 -14.03 10.91
CA ILE A 154 -0.01 -14.72 11.66
C ILE A 154 -1.35 -14.09 11.28
N ASP A 155 -1.47 -12.78 11.26
CA ASP A 155 -2.68 -12.08 10.85
C ASP A 155 -3.06 -12.40 9.40
N TYR A 156 -2.11 -12.41 8.49
CA TYR A 156 -2.34 -12.79 7.10
C TYR A 156 -2.91 -14.21 6.96
N ILE A 157 -2.30 -15.17 7.65
CA ILE A 157 -2.75 -16.58 7.64
C ILE A 157 -4.16 -16.69 8.25
N TYR A 158 -4.42 -16.00 9.36
CA TYR A 158 -5.71 -16.03 10.03
C TYR A 158 -6.80 -15.37 9.18
N SER A 159 -6.54 -14.19 8.65
CA SER A 159 -7.48 -13.42 7.81
C SER A 159 -7.84 -14.15 6.51
N THR A 160 -6.87 -14.81 5.87
CA THR A 160 -7.13 -15.62 4.66
C THR A 160 -7.97 -16.85 4.96
N LYS A 161 -7.76 -17.53 6.08
CA LYS A 161 -8.60 -18.65 6.53
C LYS A 161 -10.03 -18.20 6.88
N MET A 162 -10.16 -17.06 7.55
CA MET A 162 -11.45 -16.47 7.87
C MET A 162 -12.23 -16.09 6.60
N LEU A 163 -11.58 -15.44 5.62
CA LEU A 163 -12.19 -15.14 4.32
C LEU A 163 -12.64 -16.40 3.57
N SER A 164 -11.87 -17.48 3.64
CA SER A 164 -12.26 -18.77 3.03
C SER A 164 -13.49 -19.39 3.68
N LYS A 165 -13.62 -19.29 5.01
CA LYS A 165 -14.81 -19.73 5.76
C LYS A 165 -16.04 -18.92 5.41
N ILE A 166 -15.93 -17.58 5.35
CA ILE A 166 -17.03 -16.70 4.97
C ILE A 166 -17.49 -17.02 3.53
N ARG A 167 -16.55 -17.25 2.61
CA ARG A 167 -16.86 -17.66 1.24
C ARG A 167 -17.61 -18.99 1.17
N LYS A 168 -17.20 -19.98 1.96
CA LYS A 168 -17.87 -21.28 2.04
C LYS A 168 -19.29 -21.11 2.54
N TYR A 169 -19.47 -20.39 3.65
CA TYR A 169 -20.78 -20.11 4.24
C TYR A 169 -21.73 -19.40 3.28
N ALA A 170 -21.23 -18.36 2.58
CA ALA A 170 -22.03 -17.66 1.58
C ALA A 170 -22.42 -18.53 0.37
N LYS A 171 -21.58 -19.50 0.01
CA LYS A 171 -21.86 -20.44 -1.08
C LYS A 171 -22.85 -21.53 -0.69
N ASP A 172 -22.84 -21.95 0.59
CA ASP A 172 -23.72 -23.00 1.11
C ASP A 172 -25.14 -22.47 1.41
N ASN A 173 -25.32 -21.13 1.46
CA ASN A 173 -26.62 -20.48 1.75
C ASN A 173 -27.22 -19.70 0.56
N ASN A 174 -26.64 -19.78 -0.64
CA ASN A 174 -27.20 -19.33 -1.91
C ASN A 174 -27.45 -20.53 -2.82
#